data_5435732b76fa136cb6858362cfaf02ec
#
_entry.id   5435732b76fa136cb6858362cfaf02ec
#
_cell.length_a   1.000
_cell.length_b   1.000
_cell.length_c   1.000
_cell.angle_alpha   90.00
_cell.angle_beta   90.00
_cell.angle_gamma   90.00
#
_symmetry.space_group_name_H-M   'P 1'
#
loop_
_entity.id
_entity.type
_entity.pdbx_description
1 polymer ?
#
loop_
_entity_poly.entity_id
_entity_poly.type
_entity_poly.pdbx_seq_one_letter_code
_entity_poly.pdbx_strand_id
1 'polypeptide(L)'
;MIKILIAEDERDIRELIAFSLQGLGGFNVVLASNGVEAVERATAEIPDLILMDVRMPRMTGYDACKKLKENDSTKSIPVIFLSAKGQDQEIQQGLAAGAEEYILKPFAPDELVRQVRSVLKRIGKA
;
A
#
# COMPACT_ATOMS: atom_id res chain seq x y z
N MET A 1 -15.81 -3.79 -8.09
CA MET A 1 -14.58 -3.11 -8.55
C MET A 1 -13.57 -3.07 -7.40
N ILE A 2 -12.32 -3.35 -7.72
CA ILE A 2 -11.28 -3.42 -6.70
C ILE A 2 -10.91 -2.03 -6.20
N LYS A 3 -10.89 -1.88 -4.88
CA LYS A 3 -10.56 -0.62 -4.20
C LYS A 3 -9.18 -0.74 -3.57
N ILE A 4 -8.29 0.22 -3.86
CA ILE A 4 -6.93 0.24 -3.33
C ILE A 4 -6.71 1.51 -2.53
N LEU A 5 -6.25 1.36 -1.28
CA LEU A 5 -5.83 2.49 -0.45
C LEU A 5 -4.37 2.78 -0.75
N ILE A 6 -4.06 4.04 -1.04
CA ILE A 6 -2.70 4.51 -1.28
C ILE A 6 -2.31 5.43 -0.13
N ALA A 7 -1.31 5.03 0.64
CA ALA A 7 -0.79 5.84 1.75
C ALA A 7 0.63 6.30 1.40
N GLU A 8 0.77 7.59 1.11
CA GLU A 8 2.01 8.21 0.68
C GLU A 8 1.98 9.68 1.09
N ASP A 9 3.03 10.14 1.79
CA ASP A 9 3.06 11.52 2.29
C ASP A 9 3.45 12.55 1.23
N GLU A 10 4.22 12.17 0.22
CA GLU A 10 4.58 13.09 -0.86
C GLU A 10 3.45 13.19 -1.87
N ARG A 11 2.91 14.39 -2.01
CA ARG A 11 1.75 14.64 -2.87
C ARG A 11 1.96 14.20 -4.31
N ASP A 12 3.10 14.55 -4.90
CA ASP A 12 3.37 14.25 -6.31
C ASP A 12 3.44 12.75 -6.55
N ILE A 13 4.07 12.02 -5.63
CA ILE A 13 4.18 10.56 -5.73
C ILE A 13 2.79 9.94 -5.52
N ARG A 14 2.04 10.43 -4.53
CA ARG A 14 0.69 9.93 -4.26
C ARG A 14 -0.22 10.11 -5.47
N GLU A 15 -0.15 11.26 -6.12
CA GLU A 15 -0.95 11.53 -7.32
C GLU A 15 -0.53 10.67 -8.50
N LEU A 16 0.77 10.44 -8.66
CA LEU A 16 1.28 9.57 -9.72
C LEU A 16 0.78 8.13 -9.53
N ILE A 17 0.84 7.63 -8.32
CA ILE A 17 0.33 6.29 -8.02
C ILE A 17 -1.16 6.21 -8.28
N ALA A 18 -1.92 7.21 -7.83
CA ALA A 18 -3.37 7.25 -8.04
C ALA A 18 -3.71 7.26 -9.53
N PHE A 19 -3.04 8.11 -10.30
CA PHE A 19 -3.23 8.18 -11.75
C PHE A 19 -2.93 6.83 -12.42
N SER A 20 -1.84 6.20 -12.02
CA SER A 20 -1.44 4.90 -12.60
C SER A 20 -2.49 3.83 -12.32
N LEU A 21 -2.94 3.72 -11.08
CA LEU A 21 -3.88 2.68 -10.71
C LEU A 21 -5.28 2.93 -11.27
N GLN A 22 -5.73 4.18 -11.31
CA GLN A 22 -7.02 4.52 -11.89
C GLN A 22 -7.00 4.46 -13.41
N GLY A 23 -6.04 5.13 -14.03
CA GLY A 23 -5.99 5.29 -15.49
C GLY A 23 -5.55 4.03 -16.21
N LEU A 24 -4.43 3.44 -15.79
CA LEU A 24 -3.89 2.24 -16.43
C LEU A 24 -4.51 0.98 -15.87
N GLY A 25 -4.80 0.96 -14.57
CA GLY A 25 -5.26 -0.23 -13.89
C GLY A 25 -6.78 -0.39 -13.80
N GLY A 26 -7.52 0.69 -13.91
CA GLY A 26 -8.98 0.66 -13.77
C GLY A 26 -9.46 0.40 -12.34
N PHE A 27 -8.62 0.67 -11.33
CA PHE A 27 -8.98 0.46 -9.93
C PHE A 27 -9.64 1.71 -9.34
N ASN A 28 -10.44 1.51 -8.31
CA ASN A 28 -10.87 2.61 -7.43
C ASN A 28 -9.78 2.87 -6.42
N VAL A 29 -9.50 4.13 -6.10
CA VAL A 29 -8.46 4.47 -5.13
C VAL A 29 -9.02 5.32 -3.99
N VAL A 30 -8.43 5.13 -2.80
CA VAL A 30 -8.65 5.94 -1.61
C VAL A 30 -7.27 6.43 -1.20
N LEU A 31 -7.16 7.69 -0.79
CA LEU A 31 -5.86 8.30 -0.51
C LEU A 31 -5.68 8.59 0.97
N ALA A 32 -4.44 8.40 1.45
CA ALA A 32 -4.02 8.78 2.79
C ALA A 32 -2.64 9.41 2.71
N SER A 33 -2.36 10.40 3.53
CA SER A 33 -1.11 11.15 3.48
C SER A 33 -0.15 10.86 4.63
N ASN A 34 -0.53 10.00 5.56
CA ASN A 34 0.32 9.57 6.67
C ASN A 34 -0.21 8.26 7.24
N GLY A 35 0.54 7.68 8.19
CA GLY A 35 0.18 6.39 8.76
C GLY A 35 -1.09 6.40 9.60
N VAL A 36 -1.35 7.48 10.31
CA VAL A 36 -2.59 7.60 11.11
C VAL A 36 -3.80 7.62 10.18
N GLU A 37 -3.74 8.44 9.14
CA GLU A 37 -4.80 8.53 8.14
C GLU A 37 -5.00 7.20 7.41
N ALA A 38 -3.90 6.48 7.15
CA ALA A 38 -3.98 5.17 6.50
C ALA A 38 -4.80 4.18 7.34
N VAL A 39 -4.57 4.14 8.65
CA VAL A 39 -5.34 3.27 9.54
C VAL A 39 -6.81 3.69 9.58
N GLU A 40 -7.07 4.99 9.67
CA GLU A 40 -8.45 5.51 9.70
C GLU A 40 -9.19 5.17 8.41
N ARG A 41 -8.56 5.42 7.27
CA ARG A 41 -9.16 5.16 5.96
C ARG A 41 -9.38 3.67 5.72
N ALA A 42 -8.42 2.83 6.09
CA ALA A 42 -8.55 1.39 5.93
C ALA A 42 -9.71 0.84 6.77
N THR A 43 -9.86 1.36 7.99
CA THR A 43 -10.95 0.93 8.87
C THR A 43 -12.32 1.36 8.34
N ALA A 44 -12.41 2.56 7.76
CA ALA A 44 -13.66 3.08 7.23
C ALA A 44 -14.04 2.48 5.87
N GLU A 45 -13.06 2.28 4.99
CA GLU A 45 -13.30 1.90 3.59
C GLU A 45 -13.15 0.42 3.31
N ILE A 46 -12.44 -0.32 4.17
CA ILE A 46 -12.12 -1.74 3.99
C ILE A 46 -11.67 -2.03 2.56
N PRO A 47 -10.54 -1.48 2.12
CA PRO A 47 -10.06 -1.68 0.75
C PRO A 47 -9.65 -3.13 0.49
N ASP A 48 -9.53 -3.49 -0.78
CA ASP A 48 -9.07 -4.82 -1.17
C ASP A 48 -7.56 -4.98 -1.04
N LEU A 49 -6.84 -3.87 -1.08
CA LEU A 49 -5.38 -3.85 -1.03
C LEU A 49 -4.91 -2.50 -0.52
N ILE A 50 -3.78 -2.47 0.18
CA ILE A 50 -3.16 -1.24 0.64
C ILE A 50 -1.75 -1.14 0.07
N LEU A 51 -1.48 -0.03 -0.63
CA LEU A 51 -0.12 0.37 -1.00
C LEU A 51 0.33 1.41 0.01
N MET A 52 1.43 1.15 0.70
CA MET A 52 1.83 2.00 1.81
C MET A 52 3.32 2.30 1.79
N ASP A 53 3.67 3.58 1.76
CA ASP A 53 5.05 3.99 1.93
C ASP A 53 5.53 3.63 3.33
N VAL A 54 6.80 3.27 3.44
CA VAL A 54 7.41 2.92 4.72
C VAL A 54 7.60 4.18 5.56
N ARG A 55 8.11 5.25 4.98
CA ARG A 55 8.48 6.47 5.70
C ARG A 55 7.42 7.55 5.57
N MET A 56 6.61 7.66 6.60
CA MET A 56 5.56 8.67 6.66
C MET A 56 5.59 9.37 8.01
N PRO A 57 5.16 10.65 8.08
CA PRO A 57 5.07 11.35 9.35
C PRO A 57 3.93 10.80 10.21
N ARG A 58 3.95 11.11 11.48
CA ARG A 58 2.95 10.76 12.49
C ARG A 58 2.91 9.27 12.84
N MET A 59 3.01 8.41 11.85
CA MET A 59 3.06 6.96 12.06
C MET A 59 3.70 6.35 10.82
N THR A 60 4.73 5.51 11.02
CA THR A 60 5.40 4.84 9.90
C THR A 60 4.47 3.81 9.26
N GLY A 61 4.81 3.40 8.03
CA GLY A 61 4.07 2.34 7.35
C GLY A 61 4.11 1.02 8.13
N TYR A 62 5.24 0.72 8.77
CA TYR A 62 5.36 -0.50 9.59
C TYR A 62 4.38 -0.48 10.76
N ASP A 63 4.32 0.63 11.49
CA ASP A 63 3.44 0.75 12.65
C ASP A 63 1.97 0.73 12.22
N ALA A 64 1.66 1.39 11.11
CA ALA A 64 0.31 1.36 10.54
C ALA A 64 -0.09 -0.08 10.17
N CYS A 65 0.82 -0.81 9.52
CA CYS A 65 0.57 -2.20 9.13
C CYS A 65 0.32 -3.08 10.37
N LYS A 66 1.13 -2.92 11.41
CA LYS A 66 0.94 -3.67 12.65
C LYS A 66 -0.44 -3.41 13.25
N LYS A 67 -0.86 -2.14 13.31
CA LYS A 67 -2.18 -1.78 13.82
C LYS A 67 -3.29 -2.42 13.00
N LEU A 68 -3.16 -2.41 11.69
CA LEU A 68 -4.14 -3.02 10.81
C LEU A 68 -4.23 -4.54 11.02
N LYS A 69 -3.09 -5.20 11.22
CA LYS A 69 -3.05 -6.64 11.45
C LYS A 69 -3.56 -7.05 12.82
N GLU A 70 -3.60 -6.14 13.77
CA GLU A 70 -4.14 -6.38 15.10
C GLU A 70 -5.66 -6.22 15.19
N ASN A 71 -6.27 -5.61 14.17
CA ASN A 71 -7.71 -5.33 14.16
C ASN A 71 -8.42 -6.36 13.28
N ASP A 72 -9.43 -7.03 13.83
CA ASP A 72 -10.16 -8.09 13.13
C ASP A 72 -10.78 -7.62 11.83
N SER A 73 -11.21 -6.36 11.73
CA SER A 73 -11.86 -5.84 10.52
C SER A 73 -10.87 -5.57 9.38
N THR A 74 -9.58 -5.41 9.67
CA THR A 74 -8.57 -5.04 8.68
C THR A 74 -7.43 -6.03 8.55
N LYS A 75 -7.31 -7.01 9.44
CA LYS A 75 -6.14 -7.89 9.49
C LYS A 75 -5.94 -8.72 8.23
N SER A 76 -7.00 -8.99 7.47
CA SER A 76 -6.89 -9.79 6.25
C SER A 76 -6.65 -8.96 5.00
N ILE A 77 -6.60 -7.62 5.11
CA ILE A 77 -6.31 -6.76 3.96
C ILE A 77 -4.83 -6.89 3.63
N PRO A 78 -4.47 -7.28 2.39
CA PRO A 78 -3.06 -7.39 2.02
C PRO A 78 -2.40 -6.01 1.92
N VAL A 79 -1.15 -5.92 2.37
CA VAL A 79 -0.38 -4.68 2.36
C VAL A 79 0.86 -4.88 1.48
N ILE A 80 1.08 -3.94 0.57
CA ILE A 80 2.31 -3.85 -0.22
C ILE A 80 3.02 -2.58 0.23
N PHE A 81 4.28 -2.71 0.64
CA PHE A 81 5.07 -1.54 1.01
C PHE A 81 5.78 -0.96 -0.22
N LEU A 82 5.89 0.36 -0.23
CA LEU A 82 6.72 1.09 -1.17
C LEU A 82 8.00 1.45 -0.44
N SER A 83 9.15 0.99 -0.93
CA SER A 83 10.43 1.16 -0.25
C SER A 83 11.49 1.71 -1.19
N ALA A 84 12.45 2.47 -0.64
CA ALA A 84 13.58 2.95 -1.41
C ALA A 84 14.51 1.80 -1.75
N LYS A 85 15.12 1.87 -2.94
CA LYS A 85 16.07 0.88 -3.41
C LYS A 85 17.27 0.79 -2.47
N GLY A 86 17.68 -0.43 -2.14
CA GLY A 86 18.84 -0.65 -1.28
C GLY A 86 18.54 -0.67 0.22
N GLN A 87 17.27 -0.64 0.61
CA GLN A 87 16.86 -0.64 2.02
C GLN A 87 16.48 -2.04 2.48
N ASP A 88 17.44 -2.96 2.50
CA ASP A 88 17.19 -4.36 2.86
C ASP A 88 16.59 -4.53 4.25
N GLN A 89 17.01 -3.70 5.22
CA GLN A 89 16.47 -3.76 6.56
C GLN A 89 14.99 -3.37 6.59
N GLU A 90 14.60 -2.42 5.74
CA GLU A 90 13.19 -2.02 5.61
C GLU A 90 12.36 -3.19 5.08
N ILE A 91 12.90 -3.92 4.10
CA ILE A 91 12.22 -5.09 3.54
C ILE A 91 11.97 -6.14 4.62
N GLN A 92 13.00 -6.49 5.38
CA GLN A 92 12.87 -7.47 6.46
C GLN A 92 11.87 -7.03 7.52
N GLN A 93 11.92 -5.78 7.91
CA GLN A 93 11.02 -5.22 8.91
C GLN A 93 9.58 -5.23 8.45
N GLY A 94 9.35 -4.92 7.17
CA GLY A 94 8.00 -4.93 6.61
C GLY A 94 7.41 -6.33 6.50
N LEU A 95 8.21 -7.30 6.07
CA LEU A 95 7.75 -8.69 6.03
C LEU A 95 7.40 -9.18 7.43
N ALA A 96 8.19 -8.80 8.43
CA ALA A 96 7.90 -9.14 9.82
C ALA A 96 6.63 -8.46 10.33
N ALA A 97 6.26 -7.30 9.75
CA ALA A 97 5.02 -6.60 10.09
C ALA A 97 3.79 -7.19 9.40
N GLY A 98 3.97 -8.13 8.48
CA GLY A 98 2.87 -8.82 7.82
C GLY A 98 2.60 -8.39 6.39
N ALA A 99 3.56 -7.73 5.72
CA ALA A 99 3.40 -7.33 4.33
C ALA A 99 3.39 -8.52 3.38
N GLU A 100 2.59 -8.41 2.31
CA GLU A 100 2.55 -9.43 1.26
C GLU A 100 3.71 -9.29 0.29
N GLU A 101 4.13 -8.06 0.01
CA GLU A 101 5.10 -7.79 -1.05
C GLU A 101 5.72 -6.41 -0.87
N TYR A 102 6.75 -6.14 -1.65
CA TYR A 102 7.44 -4.87 -1.75
C TYR A 102 7.49 -4.39 -3.18
N ILE A 103 7.37 -3.08 -3.36
CA ILE A 103 7.63 -2.42 -4.63
C ILE A 103 8.72 -1.40 -4.38
N LEU A 104 9.82 -1.49 -5.14
CA LEU A 104 10.96 -0.59 -4.97
C LEU A 104 10.76 0.70 -5.74
N LYS A 105 11.08 1.82 -5.12
CA LYS A 105 11.14 3.13 -5.78
C LYS A 105 12.53 3.32 -6.39
N PRO A 106 12.65 3.98 -7.53
CA PRO A 106 11.56 4.46 -8.38
C PRO A 106 10.96 3.33 -9.22
N PHE A 107 9.70 3.49 -9.60
CA PHE A 107 8.99 2.51 -10.44
C PHE A 107 8.36 3.21 -11.63
N ALA A 108 8.18 2.47 -12.74
CA ALA A 108 7.40 2.96 -13.86
C ALA A 108 5.91 2.71 -13.62
N PRO A 109 5.01 3.59 -14.07
CA PRO A 109 3.57 3.42 -13.84
C PRO A 109 3.00 2.08 -14.29
N ASP A 110 3.39 1.60 -15.46
CA ASP A 110 2.92 0.31 -15.98
C ASP A 110 3.47 -0.86 -15.17
N GLU A 111 4.71 -0.75 -14.70
CA GLU A 111 5.30 -1.76 -13.84
C GLU A 111 4.59 -1.84 -12.50
N LEU A 112 4.23 -0.70 -11.92
CA LEU A 112 3.47 -0.63 -10.68
C LEU A 112 2.13 -1.37 -10.84
N VAL A 113 1.41 -1.10 -11.92
CA VAL A 113 0.14 -1.75 -12.19
C VAL A 113 0.30 -3.26 -12.34
N ARG A 114 1.34 -3.70 -13.06
CA ARG A 114 1.59 -5.14 -13.23
C ARG A 114 1.86 -5.83 -11.90
N GLN A 115 2.67 -5.21 -11.04
CA GLN A 115 2.99 -5.80 -9.74
C GLN A 115 1.76 -5.87 -8.84
N VAL A 116 0.94 -4.83 -8.84
CA VAL A 116 -0.31 -4.82 -8.09
C VAL A 116 -1.24 -5.92 -8.58
N ARG A 117 -1.42 -6.05 -9.88
CA ARG A 117 -2.25 -7.10 -10.47
C ARG A 117 -1.74 -8.50 -10.13
N SER A 118 -0.43 -8.68 -10.15
CA SER A 118 0.19 -9.96 -9.81
C SER A 118 -0.13 -10.36 -8.37
N VAL A 119 -0.04 -9.42 -7.43
CA VAL A 119 -0.38 -9.69 -6.04
C VAL A 119 -1.86 -10.00 -5.88
N LEU A 120 -2.73 -9.21 -6.51
CA LEU A 120 -4.18 -9.43 -6.45
C LEU A 120 -4.56 -10.81 -6.97
N LYS A 121 -3.94 -11.24 -8.05
CA LYS A 121 -4.17 -12.56 -8.63
C LYS A 121 -3.69 -13.67 -7.67
N ARG A 122 -2.51 -13.49 -7.08
CA ARG A 122 -1.93 -14.48 -6.16
C ARG A 122 -2.81 -14.68 -4.92
N ILE A 123 -3.43 -13.63 -4.43
CA ILE A 123 -4.29 -13.70 -3.26
C ILE A 123 -5.77 -13.97 -3.58
N GLY A 124 -6.08 -14.21 -4.86
CA GLY A 124 -7.42 -14.60 -5.26
C GLY A 124 -8.42 -13.49 -5.44
N LYS A 125 -7.96 -12.23 -5.60
CA LYS A 125 -8.86 -11.08 -5.78
C LYS A 125 -8.99 -10.62 -7.23
N ALA A 126 -8.25 -11.22 -8.14
CA ALA A 126 -8.31 -10.84 -9.56
C ALA A 126 -8.26 -12.07 -10.45
#